data_160ad84a9ea13880946461396c1c1d64
#
_entry.id   160ad84a9ea13880946461396c1c1d64
#
_cell.length_a   1.000
_cell.length_b   1.000
_cell.length_c   1.000
_cell.angle_alpha   90.00
_cell.angle_beta   90.00
_cell.angle_gamma   90.00
#
_symmetry.space_group_name_H-M   'P 1'
#
loop_
_entity.id
_entity.type
_entity.pdbx_description
1 polymer ?
#
loop_
_entity_poly.entity_id
_entity_poly.type
_entity_poly.pdbx_seq_one_letter_code
_entity_poly.pdbx_strand_id
1 'polypeptide(L)'
;GKKRIRQLMLATGCLAVVAELVINYNLTGLDTISRTDYVKNLADYRAVLSETAEKSDEDSVFYRTEELERKTKNDAALSGYHSGTQFSSLMNLNVSHFYQDVGMEGGKNFYCAGGATPLLSAMLSIRYVLADNAMEEGPLRTLVAQRGDTYLYENAYVLPLGFMMDEDVAEKWDYAGGGDIGTQNQLANLLGSDRLLLTAVESESKAGESSFVAQDSAYYYAT
;
A
#
# COMPACT_ATOMS: atom_id res chain seq x y z
N GLY A 1 7.91 49.02 42.08
CA GLY A 1 7.02 47.82 42.29
C GLY A 1 6.24 47.41 41.04
N LYS A 2 5.25 48.18 40.59
CA LYS A 2 4.31 47.78 39.52
C LYS A 2 4.94 47.47 38.16
N LYS A 3 6.00 48.21 37.75
CA LYS A 3 6.68 47.94 36.46
C LYS A 3 7.43 46.60 36.44
N ARG A 4 8.07 46.23 37.54
CA ARG A 4 8.75 44.92 37.67
C ARG A 4 7.78 43.74 37.68
N ILE A 5 6.65 43.92 38.37
CA ILE A 5 5.57 42.88 38.38
C ILE A 5 5.02 42.64 36.98
N ARG A 6 4.74 43.72 36.22
CA ARG A 6 4.27 43.62 34.83
C ARG A 6 5.30 42.95 33.92
N GLN A 7 6.58 43.27 34.09
CA GLN A 7 7.65 42.61 33.31
C GLN A 7 7.77 41.12 33.66
N LEU A 8 7.65 40.78 34.95
CA LEU A 8 7.66 39.37 35.38
C LEU A 8 6.47 38.60 34.82
N MET A 9 5.26 39.16 34.87
CA MET A 9 4.07 38.53 34.30
C MET A 9 4.20 38.31 32.78
N LEU A 10 4.75 39.29 32.05
CA LEU A 10 5.03 39.18 30.63
C LEU A 10 6.05 38.07 30.36
N ALA A 11 7.15 38.03 31.09
CA ALA A 11 8.18 37.01 30.93
C ALA A 11 7.63 35.60 31.23
N THR A 12 6.85 35.46 32.30
CA THR A 12 6.21 34.18 32.64
C THR A 12 5.20 33.75 31.55
N GLY A 13 4.41 34.70 31.03
CA GLY A 13 3.47 34.41 29.92
C GLY A 13 4.19 33.96 28.64
N CYS A 14 5.28 34.68 28.27
CA CYS A 14 6.09 34.26 27.12
C CYS A 14 6.72 32.88 27.32
N LEU A 15 7.21 32.58 28.52
CA LEU A 15 7.77 31.27 28.84
C LEU A 15 6.71 30.15 28.73
N ALA A 16 5.50 30.41 29.22
CA ALA A 16 4.40 29.47 29.13
C ALA A 16 4.02 29.16 27.66
N VAL A 17 3.92 30.19 26.81
CA VAL A 17 3.64 30.03 25.39
C VAL A 17 4.75 29.25 24.69
N VAL A 18 6.02 29.53 24.97
CA VAL A 18 7.13 28.76 24.38
C VAL A 18 7.10 27.32 24.86
N ALA A 19 6.83 27.05 26.12
CA ALA A 19 6.71 25.71 26.65
C ALA A 19 5.54 24.93 25.98
N GLU A 20 4.38 25.59 25.82
CA GLU A 20 3.24 25.00 25.12
C GLU A 20 3.57 24.67 23.66
N LEU A 21 4.23 25.57 22.95
CA LEU A 21 4.65 25.31 21.55
C LEU A 21 5.62 24.12 21.44
N VAL A 22 6.60 24.05 22.35
CA VAL A 22 7.56 22.93 22.38
C VAL A 22 6.85 21.61 22.71
N ILE A 23 5.95 21.62 23.69
CA ILE A 23 5.18 20.42 24.06
C ILE A 23 4.28 19.98 22.88
N ASN A 24 3.56 20.94 22.29
CA ASN A 24 2.69 20.65 21.15
C ASN A 24 3.49 20.11 19.95
N TYR A 25 4.63 20.72 19.64
CA TYR A 25 5.53 20.23 18.57
C TYR A 25 5.97 18.78 18.80
N ASN A 26 6.33 18.42 20.03
CA ASN A 26 6.75 17.04 20.35
C ASN A 26 5.58 16.05 20.40
N LEU A 27 4.37 16.48 20.83
CA LEU A 27 3.20 15.61 20.92
C LEU A 27 2.50 15.43 19.57
N THR A 28 2.57 16.38 18.67
CA THR A 28 1.95 16.26 17.33
C THR A 28 2.69 15.31 16.38
N GLY A 29 3.88 14.80 16.82
CA GLY A 29 4.62 13.79 16.07
C GLY A 29 4.75 14.17 14.59
N LEU A 30 5.42 15.29 14.30
CA LEU A 30 5.78 15.63 12.93
C LEU A 30 6.88 14.68 12.48
N ASP A 31 6.51 13.43 12.26
CA ASP A 31 7.37 12.45 11.61
C ASP A 31 7.62 12.91 10.19
N THR A 32 8.76 13.54 10.01
CA THR A 32 9.21 13.98 8.70
C THR A 32 10.24 13.00 8.16
N ILE A 33 9.98 12.49 6.96
CA ILE A 33 10.99 11.71 6.24
C ILE A 33 12.04 12.67 5.72
N SER A 34 13.34 12.37 5.95
CA SER A 34 14.41 13.18 5.40
C SER A 34 14.36 13.11 3.86
N ARG A 35 14.75 14.20 3.19
CA ARG A 35 14.81 14.20 1.73
C ARG A 35 15.72 13.09 1.19
N THR A 36 16.82 12.83 1.86
CA THR A 36 17.78 11.80 1.47
C THR A 36 17.15 10.41 1.55
N ASP A 37 16.43 10.11 2.64
CA ASP A 37 15.76 8.83 2.81
C ASP A 37 14.60 8.67 1.85
N TYR A 38 13.87 9.75 1.57
CA TYR A 38 12.75 9.75 0.64
C TYR A 38 13.16 9.38 -0.79
N VAL A 39 14.31 9.82 -1.27
CA VAL A 39 14.80 9.55 -2.62
C VAL A 39 15.85 8.43 -2.69
N LYS A 40 16.11 7.72 -1.59
CA LYS A 40 17.23 6.79 -1.44
C LYS A 40 17.33 5.78 -2.59
N ASN A 41 16.27 5.09 -2.93
CA ASN A 41 16.26 4.03 -3.93
C ASN A 41 15.70 4.47 -5.30
N LEU A 42 15.40 5.76 -5.46
CA LEU A 42 14.69 6.29 -6.64
C LEU A 42 15.38 5.99 -7.97
N ALA A 43 16.71 6.06 -8.01
CA ALA A 43 17.47 5.78 -9.23
C ALA A 43 17.39 4.29 -9.60
N ASP A 44 17.50 3.41 -8.63
CA ASP A 44 17.42 1.97 -8.84
C ASP A 44 16.00 1.54 -9.20
N TYR A 45 14.97 2.11 -8.55
CA TYR A 45 13.56 1.91 -8.93
C TYR A 45 13.30 2.26 -10.38
N ARG A 46 13.72 3.45 -10.81
CA ARG A 46 13.55 3.88 -12.20
C ARG A 46 14.30 3.00 -13.20
N ALA A 47 15.48 2.50 -12.80
CA ALA A 47 16.28 1.65 -13.66
C ALA A 47 15.61 0.28 -13.86
N VAL A 48 15.17 -0.41 -12.78
CA VAL A 48 14.51 -1.71 -12.92
C VAL A 48 13.15 -1.59 -13.63
N LEU A 49 12.43 -0.48 -13.43
CA LEU A 49 11.18 -0.21 -14.14
C LEU A 49 11.39 0.06 -15.63
N SER A 50 12.48 0.74 -16.02
CA SER A 50 12.76 0.98 -17.43
C SER A 50 13.12 -0.31 -18.18
N GLU A 51 13.81 -1.24 -17.53
CA GLU A 51 14.14 -2.56 -18.10
C GLU A 51 12.89 -3.38 -18.43
N THR A 52 11.81 -3.22 -17.63
CA THR A 52 10.54 -3.92 -17.88
C THR A 52 9.66 -3.19 -18.90
N ALA A 53 9.70 -1.86 -18.94
CA ALA A 53 8.97 -1.07 -19.93
C ALA A 53 9.41 -1.42 -21.37
N GLU A 54 10.71 -1.59 -21.59
CA GLU A 54 11.25 -2.01 -22.90
C GLU A 54 10.76 -3.41 -23.34
N LYS A 55 10.51 -4.31 -22.39
CA LYS A 55 9.99 -5.66 -22.66
C LYS A 55 8.49 -5.70 -22.90
N SER A 56 7.74 -4.71 -22.39
CA SER A 56 6.29 -4.70 -22.45
C SER A 56 5.69 -3.98 -23.65
N ASP A 57 6.50 -3.33 -24.48
CA ASP A 57 6.02 -2.59 -25.66
C ASP A 57 5.38 -3.49 -26.73
N GLU A 58 5.60 -4.80 -26.71
CA GLU A 58 4.95 -5.74 -27.62
C GLU A 58 3.51 -6.10 -27.20
N ASP A 59 3.17 -5.95 -25.89
CA ASP A 59 1.84 -6.18 -25.34
C ASP A 59 1.33 -4.94 -24.62
N SER A 60 0.77 -3.99 -25.33
CA SER A 60 0.31 -2.68 -24.81
C SER A 60 -0.88 -2.77 -23.82
N VAL A 61 -0.87 -3.74 -22.91
CA VAL A 61 -1.88 -3.87 -21.87
C VAL A 61 -1.48 -3.02 -20.68
N PHE A 62 -2.38 -2.14 -20.23
CA PHE A 62 -2.20 -1.35 -19.02
C PHE A 62 -1.93 -2.26 -17.81
N TYR A 63 -0.93 -1.90 -17.03
CA TYR A 63 -0.64 -2.56 -15.76
C TYR A 63 -0.27 -1.56 -14.67
N ARG A 64 -0.28 -2.03 -13.43
CA ARG A 64 0.19 -1.31 -12.25
C ARG A 64 1.41 -2.00 -11.64
N THR A 65 2.20 -1.20 -10.98
CA THR A 65 3.28 -1.65 -10.10
C THR A 65 2.94 -1.25 -8.67
N GLU A 66 3.31 -2.06 -7.69
CA GLU A 66 3.13 -1.74 -6.28
C GLU A 66 4.45 -1.84 -5.55
N GLU A 67 4.70 -0.94 -4.61
CA GLU A 67 5.90 -0.90 -3.76
C GLU A 67 5.51 -1.41 -2.37
N LEU A 68 6.26 -2.39 -1.84
CA LEU A 68 5.96 -2.99 -0.53
C LEU A 68 6.37 -2.07 0.61
N GLU A 69 7.62 -1.58 0.59
CA GLU A 69 8.17 -0.71 1.64
C GLU A 69 7.94 0.77 1.32
N ARG A 70 6.68 1.13 1.10
CA ARG A 70 6.29 2.51 0.77
C ARG A 70 6.70 3.50 1.85
N LYS A 71 7.21 4.65 1.43
CA LYS A 71 7.50 5.79 2.29
C LYS A 71 6.29 6.73 2.40
N THR A 72 5.56 6.85 1.29
CA THR A 72 4.30 7.61 1.21
C THR A 72 3.30 6.88 0.33
N LYS A 73 2.05 7.34 0.33
CA LYS A 73 1.01 6.80 -0.58
C LYS A 73 1.10 7.37 -2.01
N ASN A 74 2.10 8.20 -2.32
CA ASN A 74 2.33 8.80 -3.63
C ASN A 74 3.73 8.54 -4.19
N ASP A 75 4.43 7.54 -3.69
CA ASP A 75 5.78 7.18 -4.14
C ASP A 75 5.80 6.84 -5.65
N ALA A 76 4.72 6.28 -6.15
CA ALA A 76 4.52 6.03 -7.57
C ALA A 76 4.68 7.28 -8.45
N ALA A 77 4.18 8.43 -7.98
CA ALA A 77 4.31 9.69 -8.71
C ALA A 77 5.76 10.17 -8.78
N LEU A 78 6.55 9.89 -7.73
CA LEU A 78 7.99 10.22 -7.71
C LEU A 78 8.79 9.27 -8.61
N SER A 79 8.47 7.99 -8.58
CA SER A 79 9.20 6.93 -9.29
C SER A 79 8.78 6.78 -10.76
N GLY A 80 7.57 7.26 -11.13
CA GLY A 80 7.09 7.32 -12.50
C GLY A 80 6.38 6.04 -12.97
N TYR A 81 5.62 5.38 -12.08
CA TYR A 81 4.80 4.21 -12.42
C TYR A 81 3.33 4.40 -12.03
N HIS A 82 2.45 3.57 -12.55
CA HIS A 82 1.05 3.50 -12.15
C HIS A 82 0.92 2.57 -10.93
N SER A 83 0.26 3.02 -9.88
CA SER A 83 0.06 2.24 -8.64
C SER A 83 -1.40 1.93 -8.37
N GLY A 84 -1.64 0.87 -7.60
CA GLY A 84 -2.92 0.61 -6.93
C GLY A 84 -3.09 1.40 -5.64
N THR A 85 -2.10 2.19 -5.26
CA THR A 85 -2.06 3.01 -4.05
C THR A 85 -2.02 4.49 -4.39
N GLN A 86 -2.85 5.30 -3.73
CA GLN A 86 -2.89 6.74 -3.98
C GLN A 86 -3.39 7.52 -2.76
N PHE A 87 -2.82 8.69 -2.52
CA PHE A 87 -3.38 9.74 -1.69
C PHE A 87 -3.81 10.93 -2.56
N SER A 88 -5.04 11.38 -2.38
CA SER A 88 -5.56 12.59 -3.06
C SER A 88 -6.69 13.21 -2.25
N SER A 89 -6.68 14.54 -2.11
CA SER A 89 -7.78 15.28 -1.48
C SER A 89 -9.08 15.26 -2.31
N LEU A 90 -9.00 14.91 -3.60
CA LEU A 90 -10.13 14.83 -4.53
C LEU A 90 -10.44 13.37 -4.93
N MET A 91 -10.18 12.44 -4.04
CA MET A 91 -10.39 11.02 -4.30
C MET A 91 -11.86 10.66 -4.42
N ASN A 92 -12.15 9.67 -5.28
CA ASN A 92 -13.46 9.04 -5.33
C ASN A 92 -13.63 8.11 -4.11
N LEU A 93 -14.55 8.47 -3.21
CA LEU A 93 -14.80 7.71 -1.98
C LEU A 93 -15.28 6.28 -2.25
N ASN A 94 -15.97 6.02 -3.35
CA ASN A 94 -16.42 4.66 -3.69
C ASN A 94 -15.23 3.71 -3.92
N VAL A 95 -14.12 4.22 -4.49
CA VAL A 95 -12.90 3.43 -4.64
C VAL A 95 -12.31 3.11 -3.26
N SER A 96 -12.21 4.11 -2.39
CA SER A 96 -11.70 3.89 -1.04
C SER A 96 -12.59 2.93 -0.23
N HIS A 97 -13.91 3.05 -0.35
CA HIS A 97 -14.84 2.12 0.32
C HIS A 97 -14.67 0.70 -0.22
N PHE A 98 -14.57 0.52 -1.54
CA PHE A 98 -14.29 -0.80 -2.12
C PHE A 98 -13.03 -1.44 -1.53
N TYR A 99 -11.92 -0.66 -1.41
CA TYR A 99 -10.71 -1.16 -0.79
C TYR A 99 -10.92 -1.61 0.65
N GLN A 100 -11.63 -0.79 1.44
CA GLN A 100 -11.98 -1.13 2.83
C GLN A 100 -12.88 -2.37 2.91
N ASP A 101 -13.90 -2.44 2.06
CA ASP A 101 -14.87 -3.54 2.04
C ASP A 101 -14.23 -4.90 1.72
N VAL A 102 -13.15 -4.90 0.92
CA VAL A 102 -12.38 -6.12 0.63
C VAL A 102 -11.18 -6.33 1.56
N GLY A 103 -11.10 -5.61 2.68
CA GLY A 103 -10.05 -5.78 3.67
C GLY A 103 -8.69 -5.17 3.31
N MET A 104 -8.66 -4.28 2.33
CA MET A 104 -7.47 -3.48 2.01
C MET A 104 -7.50 -2.12 2.72
N GLU A 105 -6.38 -1.43 2.74
CA GLU A 105 -6.25 -0.15 3.42
C GLU A 105 -6.98 0.97 2.65
N GLY A 106 -7.87 1.69 3.30
CA GLY A 106 -8.60 2.82 2.71
C GLY A 106 -8.99 3.88 3.74
N GLY A 107 -9.22 5.11 3.28
CA GLY A 107 -9.62 6.24 4.14
C GLY A 107 -10.19 7.40 3.33
N LYS A 108 -10.45 8.52 4.00
CA LYS A 108 -11.10 9.68 3.38
C LYS A 108 -10.35 10.23 2.15
N ASN A 109 -9.04 10.14 2.15
CA ASN A 109 -8.16 10.77 1.16
C ASN A 109 -7.20 9.80 0.51
N PHE A 110 -7.34 8.50 0.75
CA PHE A 110 -6.41 7.50 0.23
C PHE A 110 -7.04 6.12 0.09
N TYR A 111 -6.45 5.32 -0.75
CA TYR A 111 -6.57 3.87 -0.81
C TYR A 111 -5.19 3.26 -1.04
N CYS A 112 -5.03 2.01 -0.66
CA CYS A 112 -3.75 1.35 -0.72
C CYS A 112 -3.94 -0.14 -1.02
N ALA A 113 -3.20 -0.66 -1.98
CA ALA A 113 -3.26 -2.07 -2.38
C ALA A 113 -2.60 -3.03 -1.36
N GLY A 114 -2.09 -2.53 -0.24
CA GLY A 114 -1.67 -3.37 0.88
C GLY A 114 -2.81 -4.26 1.36
N GLY A 115 -2.53 -5.55 1.57
CA GLY A 115 -3.54 -6.54 1.93
C GLY A 115 -4.27 -7.20 0.74
N ALA A 116 -3.92 -6.86 -0.51
CA ALA A 116 -4.48 -7.53 -1.67
C ALA A 116 -3.95 -8.96 -1.79
N THR A 117 -4.85 -9.94 -1.90
CA THR A 117 -4.49 -11.31 -2.27
C THR A 117 -4.02 -11.37 -3.73
N PRO A 118 -3.41 -12.46 -4.21
CA PRO A 118 -3.04 -12.60 -5.62
C PRO A 118 -4.21 -12.37 -6.58
N LEU A 119 -5.41 -12.79 -6.20
CA LEU A 119 -6.62 -12.55 -6.99
C LEU A 119 -6.95 -11.05 -7.08
N LEU A 120 -6.99 -10.35 -5.96
CA LEU A 120 -7.24 -8.90 -5.96
C LEU A 120 -6.11 -8.13 -6.64
N SER A 121 -4.86 -8.55 -6.47
CA SER A 121 -3.72 -7.98 -7.20
C SER A 121 -3.90 -8.16 -8.72
N ALA A 122 -4.34 -9.34 -9.17
CA ALA A 122 -4.64 -9.58 -10.57
C ALA A 122 -5.78 -8.68 -11.08
N MET A 123 -6.89 -8.59 -10.33
CA MET A 123 -8.04 -7.71 -10.67
C MET A 123 -7.66 -6.23 -10.71
N LEU A 124 -6.76 -5.80 -9.86
CA LEU A 124 -6.22 -4.44 -9.86
C LEU A 124 -5.15 -4.20 -10.94
N SER A 125 -4.90 -5.20 -11.79
CA SER A 125 -3.85 -5.16 -12.83
C SER A 125 -2.45 -4.92 -12.27
N ILE A 126 -2.15 -5.37 -11.05
CA ILE A 126 -0.82 -5.23 -10.44
C ILE A 126 0.08 -6.33 -11.02
N ARG A 127 0.89 -5.94 -11.99
CA ARG A 127 1.83 -6.85 -12.68
C ARG A 127 3.15 -6.95 -11.95
N TYR A 128 3.67 -5.83 -11.47
CA TYR A 128 4.97 -5.79 -10.84
C TYR A 128 4.89 -5.38 -9.38
N VAL A 129 5.83 -5.91 -8.59
CA VAL A 129 6.03 -5.56 -7.18
C VAL A 129 7.46 -5.16 -6.97
N LEU A 130 7.66 -3.93 -6.50
CA LEU A 130 8.95 -3.41 -6.04
C LEU A 130 9.15 -3.74 -4.57
N ALA A 131 10.33 -4.21 -4.22
CA ALA A 131 10.72 -4.48 -2.83
C ALA A 131 12.16 -4.04 -2.57
N ASP A 132 12.42 -3.56 -1.37
CA ASP A 132 13.76 -3.19 -0.88
C ASP A 132 14.49 -4.38 -0.24
N ASN A 133 13.82 -5.54 -0.16
CA ASN A 133 14.37 -6.78 0.38
C ASN A 133 14.04 -7.94 -0.56
N ALA A 134 14.93 -8.93 -0.61
CA ALA A 134 14.67 -10.14 -1.36
C ALA A 134 13.50 -10.91 -0.75
N MET A 135 12.55 -11.31 -1.62
CA MET A 135 11.43 -12.17 -1.25
C MET A 135 11.62 -13.57 -1.83
N GLU A 136 10.96 -14.56 -1.23
CA GLU A 136 10.90 -15.89 -1.81
C GLU A 136 10.17 -15.87 -3.15
N GLU A 137 10.74 -16.56 -4.13
CA GLU A 137 10.11 -16.84 -5.40
C GLU A 137 9.19 -18.07 -5.29
N GLY A 138 8.13 -18.06 -6.07
CA GLY A 138 7.16 -19.15 -6.06
C GLY A 138 6.29 -19.14 -7.32
N PRO A 139 5.30 -20.03 -7.37
CA PRO A 139 4.44 -20.17 -8.56
C PRO A 139 3.61 -18.90 -8.85
N LEU A 140 3.48 -18.01 -7.88
CA LEU A 140 2.69 -16.78 -7.99
C LEU A 140 3.52 -15.55 -8.32
N ARG A 141 4.85 -15.63 -8.16
CA ARG A 141 5.74 -14.48 -8.31
C ARG A 141 7.16 -14.90 -8.66
N THR A 142 7.77 -14.20 -9.60
CA THR A 142 9.16 -14.44 -10.04
C THR A 142 9.96 -13.14 -10.05
N LEU A 143 11.24 -13.20 -9.70
CA LEU A 143 12.17 -12.09 -9.81
C LEU A 143 12.49 -11.81 -11.29
N VAL A 144 12.28 -10.58 -11.75
CA VAL A 144 12.52 -10.20 -13.15
C VAL A 144 13.64 -9.18 -13.34
N ALA A 145 13.94 -8.39 -12.30
CA ALA A 145 15.06 -7.47 -12.29
C ALA A 145 15.53 -7.19 -10.87
N GLN A 146 16.83 -6.91 -10.73
CA GLN A 146 17.43 -6.50 -9.46
C GLN A 146 18.51 -5.45 -9.70
N ARG A 147 18.55 -4.43 -8.85
CA ARG A 147 19.60 -3.43 -8.83
C ARG A 147 19.90 -2.96 -7.41
N GLY A 148 21.13 -3.20 -6.93
CA GLY A 148 21.45 -2.97 -5.52
C GLY A 148 20.53 -3.77 -4.60
N ASP A 149 19.90 -3.09 -3.66
CA ASP A 149 18.91 -3.66 -2.74
C ASP A 149 17.46 -3.52 -3.26
N THR A 150 17.28 -3.13 -4.51
CA THR A 150 15.99 -3.02 -5.17
C THR A 150 15.69 -4.26 -6.00
N TYR A 151 14.57 -4.87 -5.76
CA TYR A 151 14.08 -6.08 -6.41
C TYR A 151 12.76 -5.78 -7.11
N LEU A 152 12.61 -6.27 -8.35
CA LEU A 152 11.35 -6.18 -9.10
C LEU A 152 10.86 -7.59 -9.40
N TYR A 153 9.68 -7.88 -8.88
CA TYR A 153 9.01 -9.16 -9.09
C TYR A 153 7.85 -9.00 -10.05
N GLU A 154 7.60 -10.02 -10.87
CA GLU A 154 6.43 -10.11 -11.72
C GLU A 154 5.42 -11.11 -11.14
N ASN A 155 4.18 -10.69 -11.01
CA ASN A 155 3.07 -11.55 -10.61
C ASN A 155 2.66 -12.46 -11.79
N ALA A 156 2.46 -13.74 -11.51
CA ALA A 156 2.08 -14.72 -12.52
C ALA A 156 0.69 -14.50 -13.13
N TYR A 157 -0.20 -13.82 -12.40
CA TYR A 157 -1.57 -13.56 -12.81
C TYR A 157 -1.85 -12.06 -12.82
N VAL A 158 -2.27 -11.56 -13.97
CA VAL A 158 -2.63 -10.16 -14.18
C VAL A 158 -3.83 -10.10 -15.09
N LEU A 159 -4.89 -9.44 -14.67
CA LEU A 159 -6.06 -9.18 -15.49
C LEU A 159 -5.95 -7.79 -16.15
N PRO A 160 -6.50 -7.62 -17.36
CA PRO A 160 -6.60 -6.30 -17.98
C PRO A 160 -7.56 -5.40 -17.17
N LEU A 161 -7.53 -4.07 -17.42
CA LEU A 161 -8.45 -3.13 -16.77
C LEU A 161 -9.93 -3.48 -16.89
N GLY A 162 -10.32 -4.08 -18.00
CA GLY A 162 -11.66 -4.61 -18.25
C GLY A 162 -11.58 -6.10 -18.46
N PHE A 163 -12.29 -6.85 -17.63
CA PHE A 163 -12.44 -8.30 -17.76
C PHE A 163 -13.90 -8.69 -17.54
N MET A 164 -14.28 -9.84 -18.07
CA MET A 164 -15.62 -10.38 -17.87
C MET A 164 -15.62 -11.35 -16.70
N MET A 165 -16.68 -11.30 -15.92
CA MET A 165 -16.95 -12.21 -14.81
C MET A 165 -18.33 -12.80 -15.03
N ASP A 166 -18.53 -14.05 -14.60
CA ASP A 166 -19.85 -14.66 -14.61
C ASP A 166 -20.81 -13.85 -13.74
N GLU A 167 -22.01 -13.59 -14.23
CA GLU A 167 -23.03 -12.80 -13.53
C GLU A 167 -23.36 -13.41 -12.17
N ASP A 168 -23.44 -14.73 -12.08
CA ASP A 168 -23.67 -15.46 -10.84
C ASP A 168 -22.59 -15.21 -9.79
N VAL A 169 -21.34 -15.06 -10.20
CA VAL A 169 -20.21 -14.74 -9.29
C VAL A 169 -20.33 -13.30 -8.79
N ALA A 170 -20.62 -12.37 -9.71
CA ALA A 170 -20.76 -10.96 -9.37
C ALA A 170 -21.93 -10.72 -8.40
N GLU A 171 -23.05 -11.44 -8.57
CA GLU A 171 -24.20 -11.34 -7.67
C GLU A 171 -23.98 -11.97 -6.28
N LYS A 172 -23.19 -13.07 -6.24
CA LYS A 172 -22.94 -13.82 -4.99
C LYS A 172 -21.79 -13.27 -4.16
N TRP A 173 -20.93 -12.47 -4.76
CA TRP A 173 -19.82 -11.87 -4.03
C TRP A 173 -20.28 -10.69 -3.19
N ASP A 174 -20.60 -10.96 -1.93
CA ASP A 174 -21.00 -9.94 -0.96
C ASP A 174 -19.77 -9.29 -0.33
N TYR A 175 -19.19 -8.33 -1.02
CA TYR A 175 -18.01 -7.60 -0.56
C TYR A 175 -18.35 -6.39 0.31
N ALA A 176 -19.57 -5.84 0.21
CA ALA A 176 -19.95 -4.62 0.90
C ALA A 176 -19.98 -4.84 2.42
N GLY A 177 -19.11 -4.13 3.13
CA GLY A 177 -19.01 -4.23 4.60
C GLY A 177 -18.30 -5.49 5.11
N GLY A 178 -17.68 -6.29 4.24
CA GLY A 178 -16.87 -7.46 4.64
C GLY A 178 -15.64 -7.06 5.47
N GLY A 179 -14.84 -6.17 4.92
CA GLY A 179 -13.74 -5.51 5.62
C GLY A 179 -12.56 -6.42 6.00
N ASP A 180 -12.47 -7.61 5.42
CA ASP A 180 -11.41 -8.57 5.75
C ASP A 180 -10.97 -9.43 4.56
N ILE A 181 -9.93 -10.24 4.77
CA ILE A 181 -9.41 -11.16 3.75
C ILE A 181 -10.40 -12.29 3.42
N GLY A 182 -11.35 -12.59 4.32
CA GLY A 182 -12.42 -13.56 4.07
C GLY A 182 -13.26 -13.16 2.86
N THR A 183 -13.50 -11.86 2.68
CA THR A 183 -14.20 -11.30 1.52
C THR A 183 -13.46 -11.59 0.21
N GLN A 184 -12.12 -11.47 0.20
CA GLN A 184 -11.29 -11.80 -0.95
C GLN A 184 -11.28 -13.31 -1.23
N ASN A 185 -11.19 -14.14 -0.17
CA ASN A 185 -11.25 -15.58 -0.28
C ASN A 185 -12.62 -16.09 -0.73
N GLN A 186 -13.71 -15.41 -0.35
CA GLN A 186 -15.04 -15.71 -0.87
C GLN A 186 -15.09 -15.62 -2.41
N LEU A 187 -14.51 -14.56 -2.97
CA LEU A 187 -14.42 -14.42 -4.42
C LEU A 187 -13.62 -15.57 -5.06
N ALA A 188 -12.47 -15.93 -4.49
CA ALA A 188 -11.67 -17.04 -4.98
C ALA A 188 -12.45 -18.36 -4.96
N ASN A 189 -13.20 -18.62 -3.90
CA ASN A 189 -14.08 -19.80 -3.79
C ASN A 189 -15.19 -19.81 -4.85
N LEU A 190 -15.84 -18.67 -5.10
CA LEU A 190 -16.88 -18.52 -6.11
C LEU A 190 -16.35 -18.78 -7.52
N LEU A 191 -15.09 -18.39 -7.78
CA LEU A 191 -14.41 -18.64 -9.05
C LEU A 191 -13.91 -20.09 -9.18
N GLY A 192 -14.00 -20.90 -8.12
CA GLY A 192 -13.50 -22.29 -8.11
C GLY A 192 -11.99 -22.39 -8.29
N SER A 193 -11.25 -21.37 -7.88
CA SER A 193 -9.81 -21.27 -8.10
C SER A 193 -9.02 -21.67 -6.85
N ASP A 194 -8.76 -22.96 -6.71
CA ASP A 194 -7.90 -23.49 -5.63
C ASP A 194 -6.49 -22.91 -5.65
N ARG A 195 -6.02 -22.47 -6.81
CA ARG A 195 -4.66 -21.92 -6.99
C ARG A 195 -4.49 -20.50 -6.49
N LEU A 196 -5.60 -19.76 -6.35
CA LEU A 196 -5.61 -18.37 -5.90
C LEU A 196 -6.13 -18.23 -4.47
N LEU A 197 -6.51 -19.35 -3.85
CA LEU A 197 -6.87 -19.40 -2.44
C LEU A 197 -5.61 -19.21 -1.60
N LEU A 198 -5.51 -18.06 -0.99
CA LEU A 198 -4.58 -17.86 0.11
C LEU A 198 -5.33 -18.18 1.40
N THR A 199 -4.90 -19.22 2.08
CA THR A 199 -5.30 -19.43 3.46
C THR A 199 -4.56 -18.39 4.28
N ALA A 200 -5.24 -17.30 4.66
CA ALA A 200 -4.71 -16.39 5.65
C ALA A 200 -4.72 -17.09 7.00
N VAL A 201 -3.57 -17.16 7.63
CA VAL A 201 -3.48 -17.48 9.05
C VAL A 201 -3.55 -16.15 9.78
N GLU A 202 -4.60 -15.94 10.57
CA GLU A 202 -4.59 -14.87 11.56
C GLU A 202 -3.42 -15.11 12.51
N SER A 203 -2.38 -14.29 12.43
CA SER A 203 -1.43 -14.22 13.52
C SER A 203 -2.12 -13.51 14.68
N GLU A 204 -2.09 -14.08 15.88
CA GLU A 204 -2.61 -13.45 17.08
C GLU A 204 -2.10 -12.00 17.16
N SER A 205 -3.00 -11.05 16.91
CA SER A 205 -2.68 -9.64 16.95
C SER A 205 -2.44 -9.22 18.39
N LYS A 206 -1.30 -8.66 18.68
CA LYS A 206 -1.17 -7.73 19.78
C LYS A 206 -2.07 -6.53 19.48
N ALA A 207 -2.99 -6.24 20.38
CA ALA A 207 -4.05 -5.26 20.30
C ALA A 207 -3.79 -4.10 19.31
N GLY A 208 -4.48 -4.08 18.19
CA GLY A 208 -4.55 -2.96 17.27
C GLY A 208 -3.83 -3.10 15.92
N GLU A 209 -3.02 -4.14 15.72
CA GLU A 209 -2.38 -4.42 14.44
C GLU A 209 -2.86 -5.77 13.89
N SER A 210 -3.60 -5.76 12.81
CA SER A 210 -3.93 -6.98 12.06
C SER A 210 -2.81 -7.27 11.08
N SER A 211 -1.96 -8.24 11.38
CA SER A 211 -1.01 -8.79 10.42
C SER A 211 -1.58 -10.07 9.82
N PHE A 212 -1.73 -10.10 8.51
CA PHE A 212 -2.12 -11.30 7.79
C PHE A 212 -0.88 -11.99 7.26
N VAL A 213 -0.70 -13.26 7.61
CA VAL A 213 0.34 -14.10 7.03
C VAL A 213 -0.36 -15.06 6.08
N ALA A 214 -0.09 -14.95 4.79
CA ALA A 214 -0.52 -15.96 3.83
C ALA A 214 0.26 -17.26 4.06
N GLN A 215 -0.41 -18.40 4.00
CA GLN A 215 0.25 -19.72 4.14
C GLN A 215 1.24 -20.00 3.01
N ASP A 216 1.06 -19.36 1.86
CA ASP A 216 2.07 -19.34 0.81
C ASP A 216 3.04 -18.19 1.12
N SER A 217 4.29 -18.54 1.43
CA SER A 217 5.36 -17.62 1.82
C SER A 217 5.67 -16.52 0.78
N ALA A 218 5.07 -16.58 -0.40
CA ALA A 218 5.22 -15.60 -1.45
C ALA A 218 4.50 -14.25 -1.19
N TYR A 219 3.64 -14.15 -0.18
CA TYR A 219 2.88 -12.94 0.09
C TYR A 219 2.87 -12.58 1.58
N TYR A 220 3.83 -11.76 1.99
CA TYR A 220 3.79 -11.08 3.27
C TYR A 220 3.16 -9.71 3.07
N TYR A 221 2.06 -9.46 3.76
CA TYR A 221 1.52 -8.13 3.93
C TYR A 221 1.69 -7.75 5.40
N ALA A 222 2.77 -7.02 5.71
CA ALA A 222 2.90 -6.31 6.96
C ALA A 222 2.24 -4.94 6.78
N THR A 223 1.24 -4.64 7.57
CA THR A 223 0.69 -3.28 7.74
C THR A 223 1.43 -2.55 8.84
#